data_6a0098517a0a14f48a3fec1f1a21df1e
#
_entry.id   6a0098517a0a14f48a3fec1f1a21df1e
#
_cell.length_a   1.000
_cell.length_b   1.000
_cell.length_c   1.000
_cell.angle_alpha   90.00
_cell.angle_beta   90.00
_cell.angle_gamma   90.00
#
_symmetry.space_group_name_H-M   'P 1'
#
loop_
_entity.id
_entity.type
_entity.pdbx_description
1 polymer ?
#
loop_
_entity_poly.entity_id
_entity_poly.type
_entity_poly.pdbx_seq_one_letter_code
_entity_poly.pdbx_strand_id
1 'polypeptide(L)'
;MERQHDESIRLLLADDQEMVRTGFRMVLDAQPDMSVVAEASNGAEAVQLATDLSPDVVLMDIRMPLMDGLAATERVVSHTNSRVLVLTTFDIDEYVHRALRAGASGFLLKDAGPADLLAGVRTVHQGNGVVAPSATRRLIEKFRDDGFGSSSDPSIVAELSEREVEVLTCVGRGLTNAEIAEELYLAETTVKTHISHILTKLDLRDRVHMVITAYNAGLVQPSQDLD
;
A
#
# COMPACT_ATOMS: atom_id res chain seq x y z
N MET A 1 3.46 38.50 -1.31
CA MET A 1 3.70 37.45 -0.31
C MET A 1 2.79 36.30 -0.69
N GLU A 2 3.24 35.51 -1.68
CA GLU A 2 2.53 34.35 -2.21
C GLU A 2 2.50 33.28 -1.11
N ARG A 3 1.29 32.76 -0.84
CA ARG A 3 1.13 31.60 0.03
C ARG A 3 1.77 30.43 -0.69
N GLN A 4 2.97 30.00 -0.25
CA GLN A 4 3.42 28.65 -0.49
C GLN A 4 2.33 27.74 0.08
N HIS A 5 1.57 27.11 -0.79
CA HIS A 5 0.68 26.01 -0.42
C HIS A 5 1.58 24.93 0.15
N ASP A 6 1.31 24.59 1.36
CA ASP A 6 1.95 23.56 2.17
C ASP A 6 1.78 22.22 1.43
N GLU A 7 2.78 21.84 0.64
CA GLU A 7 2.84 20.57 -0.07
C GLU A 7 3.26 19.42 0.87
N SER A 8 3.09 19.60 2.19
CA SER A 8 3.45 18.58 3.17
C SER A 8 2.44 17.42 3.14
N ILE A 9 2.95 16.20 3.14
CA ILE A 9 2.16 14.98 3.28
C ILE A 9 1.48 14.99 4.65
N ARG A 10 0.16 15.01 4.67
CA ARG A 10 -0.65 15.05 5.89
C ARG A 10 -0.85 13.64 6.43
N LEU A 11 -0.43 13.42 7.67
CA LEU A 11 -0.36 12.10 8.28
C LEU A 11 -1.29 11.98 9.48
N LEU A 12 -1.99 10.84 9.59
CA LEU A 12 -2.68 10.39 10.79
C LEU A 12 -1.93 9.20 11.38
N LEU A 13 -1.60 9.26 12.69
CA LEU A 13 -0.99 8.16 13.43
C LEU A 13 -2.06 7.44 14.24
N ALA A 14 -2.22 6.14 14.04
CA ALA A 14 -3.13 5.29 14.80
C ALA A 14 -2.38 4.12 15.44
N ASP A 15 -2.21 4.18 16.76
CA ASP A 15 -1.50 3.20 17.58
C ASP A 15 -2.00 3.30 19.03
N ASP A 16 -2.18 2.21 19.75
CA ASP A 16 -2.64 2.26 21.14
C ASP A 16 -1.53 2.67 22.13
N GLN A 17 -0.26 2.57 21.72
CA GLN A 17 0.90 2.88 22.53
C GLN A 17 1.33 4.34 22.34
N GLU A 18 1.10 5.19 23.34
CA GLU A 18 1.46 6.61 23.32
C GLU A 18 2.94 6.88 23.04
N MET A 19 3.83 6.05 23.59
CA MET A 19 5.27 6.18 23.39
C MET A 19 5.66 5.93 21.92
N VAL A 20 5.01 4.98 21.26
CA VAL A 20 5.22 4.66 19.82
C VAL A 20 4.75 5.83 18.97
N ARG A 21 3.54 6.35 19.23
CA ARG A 21 3.02 7.53 18.51
C ARG A 21 3.94 8.73 18.66
N THR A 22 4.39 9.02 19.89
CA THR A 22 5.35 10.11 20.16
C THR A 22 6.64 9.93 19.36
N GLY A 23 7.19 8.71 19.34
CA GLY A 23 8.41 8.39 18.59
C GLY A 23 8.24 8.61 17.08
N PHE A 24 7.16 8.10 16.50
CA PHE A 24 6.87 8.30 15.08
C PHE A 24 6.62 9.76 14.74
N ARG A 25 5.86 10.47 15.57
CA ARG A 25 5.62 11.90 15.40
C ARG A 25 6.92 12.70 15.34
N MET A 26 7.85 12.45 16.27
CA MET A 26 9.14 13.14 16.28
C MET A 26 9.95 12.90 14.99
N VAL A 27 9.91 11.69 14.44
CA VAL A 27 10.62 11.34 13.21
C VAL A 27 9.97 11.99 11.99
N LEU A 28 8.64 11.97 11.93
CA LEU A 28 7.86 12.45 10.77
C LEU A 28 7.81 13.99 10.73
N ASP A 29 7.51 14.66 11.85
CA ASP A 29 7.44 16.12 11.92
C ASP A 29 8.84 16.78 11.79
N ALA A 30 9.92 16.02 11.93
CA ALA A 30 11.26 16.49 11.61
C ALA A 30 11.53 16.64 10.11
N GLN A 31 10.64 16.12 9.24
CA GLN A 31 10.77 16.21 7.79
C GLN A 31 10.03 17.44 7.26
N PRO A 32 10.65 18.22 6.35
CA PRO A 32 10.01 19.42 5.80
C PRO A 32 8.81 19.13 4.89
N ASP A 33 8.69 17.89 4.41
CA ASP A 33 7.66 17.42 3.48
C ASP A 33 6.56 16.58 4.16
N MET A 34 6.52 16.54 5.49
CA MET A 34 5.54 15.75 6.25
C MET A 34 4.96 16.53 7.43
N SER A 35 3.72 16.24 7.81
CA SER A 35 3.06 16.82 8.97
C SER A 35 2.06 15.84 9.59
N VAL A 36 2.22 15.54 10.87
CA VAL A 36 1.26 14.74 11.64
C VAL A 36 0.10 15.62 12.06
N VAL A 37 -1.05 15.49 11.38
CA VAL A 37 -2.24 16.31 11.59
C VAL A 37 -3.14 15.79 12.71
N ALA A 38 -3.06 14.50 13.06
CA ALA A 38 -3.80 13.91 14.17
C ALA A 38 -3.17 12.61 14.67
N GLU A 39 -3.59 12.21 15.88
CA GLU A 39 -3.24 10.94 16.50
C GLU A 39 -4.52 10.25 16.99
N ALA A 40 -4.56 8.92 16.86
CA ALA A 40 -5.63 8.05 17.34
C ALA A 40 -5.07 6.94 18.23
N SER A 41 -5.76 6.60 19.29
CA SER A 41 -5.40 5.54 20.23
C SER A 41 -6.13 4.20 19.97
N ASN A 42 -7.04 4.19 19.00
CA ASN A 42 -7.83 3.03 18.60
C ASN A 42 -8.39 3.19 17.18
N GLY A 43 -8.85 2.10 16.58
CA GLY A 43 -9.33 2.10 15.21
C GLY A 43 -10.59 2.93 14.98
N ALA A 44 -11.49 3.04 15.97
CA ALA A 44 -12.71 3.83 15.82
C ALA A 44 -12.40 5.33 15.75
N GLU A 45 -11.50 5.80 16.59
CA GLU A 45 -10.99 7.17 16.57
C GLU A 45 -10.23 7.46 15.25
N ALA A 46 -9.42 6.49 14.78
CA ALA A 46 -8.71 6.62 13.51
C ALA A 46 -9.66 6.80 12.32
N VAL A 47 -10.75 6.03 12.24
CA VAL A 47 -11.78 6.17 11.20
C VAL A 47 -12.44 7.53 11.24
N GLN A 48 -12.83 8.00 12.45
CA GLN A 48 -13.45 9.31 12.61
C GLN A 48 -12.52 10.45 12.16
N LEU A 49 -11.28 10.45 12.65
CA LEU A 49 -10.28 11.46 12.31
C LEU A 49 -9.89 11.43 10.82
N ALA A 50 -9.80 10.23 10.23
CA ALA A 50 -9.55 10.11 8.79
C ALA A 50 -10.68 10.71 7.96
N THR A 51 -11.94 10.52 8.39
CA THR A 51 -13.12 11.10 7.71
C THR A 51 -13.15 12.61 7.83
N ASP A 52 -12.88 13.14 9.03
CA ASP A 52 -13.00 14.57 9.31
C ASP A 52 -11.84 15.39 8.70
N LEU A 53 -10.63 14.84 8.72
CA LEU A 53 -9.42 15.55 8.34
C LEU A 53 -8.92 15.23 6.93
N SER A 54 -9.34 14.11 6.35
CA SER A 54 -8.88 13.62 5.04
C SER A 54 -7.35 13.68 4.92
N PRO A 55 -6.59 12.95 5.78
CA PRO A 55 -5.14 12.87 5.67
C PRO A 55 -4.74 12.15 4.38
N ASP A 56 -3.53 12.43 3.86
CA ASP A 56 -3.00 11.75 2.68
C ASP A 56 -2.65 10.30 2.99
N VAL A 57 -2.01 10.08 4.15
CA VAL A 57 -1.60 8.74 4.60
C VAL A 57 -1.97 8.52 6.07
N VAL A 58 -2.53 7.35 6.36
CA VAL A 58 -2.79 6.87 7.71
C VAL A 58 -1.77 5.78 8.04
N LEU A 59 -0.97 6.00 9.08
CA LEU A 59 -0.12 4.98 9.69
C LEU A 59 -0.95 4.23 10.71
N MET A 60 -1.24 2.95 10.45
CA MET A 60 -2.24 2.17 11.18
C MET A 60 -1.62 0.96 11.87
N ASP A 61 -1.62 0.93 13.20
CA ASP A 61 -1.32 -0.31 13.92
C ASP A 61 -2.46 -1.33 13.76
N ILE A 62 -2.11 -2.61 13.76
CA ILE A 62 -3.09 -3.70 13.66
C ILE A 62 -3.78 -3.94 14.99
N ARG A 63 -3.02 -3.96 16.10
CA ARG A 63 -3.55 -4.36 17.39
C ARG A 63 -3.93 -3.15 18.24
N MET A 64 -5.18 -2.76 18.16
CA MET A 64 -5.73 -1.67 18.95
C MET A 64 -7.01 -2.09 19.68
N PRO A 65 -7.33 -1.47 20.83
CA PRO A 65 -8.58 -1.71 21.54
C PRO A 65 -9.80 -1.18 20.79
N LEU A 66 -10.99 -1.64 21.13
CA LEU A 66 -12.32 -1.23 20.59
C LEU A 66 -12.53 -1.64 19.14
N MET A 67 -11.63 -1.27 18.25
CA MET A 67 -11.63 -1.62 16.83
C MET A 67 -10.18 -1.87 16.41
N ASP A 68 -9.91 -3.05 15.87
CA ASP A 68 -8.59 -3.38 15.35
C ASP A 68 -8.25 -2.59 14.07
N GLY A 69 -6.96 -2.51 13.74
CA GLY A 69 -6.50 -1.73 12.61
C GLY A 69 -6.91 -2.29 11.25
N LEU A 70 -7.21 -3.59 11.13
CA LEU A 70 -7.71 -4.17 9.89
C LEU A 70 -9.13 -3.71 9.59
N ALA A 71 -10.02 -3.80 10.59
CA ALA A 71 -11.38 -3.29 10.47
C ALA A 71 -11.41 -1.76 10.27
N ALA A 72 -10.48 -1.04 10.91
CA ALA A 72 -10.32 0.40 10.70
C ALA A 72 -9.84 0.71 9.28
N THR A 73 -8.86 -0.04 8.76
CA THR A 73 -8.34 0.10 7.39
C THR A 73 -9.47 -0.04 6.37
N GLU A 74 -10.28 -1.09 6.46
CA GLU A 74 -11.41 -1.32 5.56
C GLU A 74 -12.38 -0.12 5.53
N ARG A 75 -12.67 0.45 6.71
CA ARG A 75 -13.56 1.62 6.81
C ARG A 75 -12.92 2.90 6.29
N VAL A 76 -11.66 3.18 6.63
CA VAL A 76 -10.94 4.35 6.10
C VAL A 76 -10.89 4.29 4.58
N VAL A 77 -10.53 3.13 4.04
CA VAL A 77 -10.41 2.90 2.60
C VAL A 77 -11.74 3.05 1.87
N SER A 78 -12.86 2.58 2.45
CA SER A 78 -14.18 2.68 1.82
C SER A 78 -14.84 4.06 1.91
N HIS A 79 -14.43 4.91 2.87
CA HIS A 79 -15.08 6.20 3.11
C HIS A 79 -14.20 7.42 2.79
N THR A 80 -12.91 7.23 2.53
CA THR A 80 -11.95 8.31 2.26
C THR A 80 -11.03 7.98 1.10
N ASN A 81 -10.29 8.99 0.62
CA ASN A 81 -9.20 8.81 -0.34
C ASN A 81 -7.84 8.60 0.34
N SER A 82 -7.80 8.55 1.66
CA SER A 82 -6.56 8.33 2.42
C SER A 82 -5.97 6.97 2.10
N ARG A 83 -4.66 6.91 1.94
CA ARG A 83 -3.93 5.65 1.80
C ARG A 83 -3.53 5.13 3.17
N VAL A 84 -3.57 3.82 3.38
CA VAL A 84 -3.25 3.22 4.66
C VAL A 84 -1.94 2.45 4.57
N LEU A 85 -0.95 2.84 5.37
CA LEU A 85 0.29 2.12 5.61
C LEU A 85 0.17 1.40 6.96
N VAL A 86 0.04 0.09 6.93
CA VAL A 86 -0.10 -0.73 8.13
C VAL A 86 1.25 -0.91 8.81
N LEU A 87 1.28 -0.73 10.13
CA LEU A 87 2.45 -0.96 10.98
C LEU A 87 2.18 -2.14 11.92
N THR A 88 3.16 -3.03 12.10
CA THR A 88 3.03 -4.19 13.00
C THR A 88 4.35 -4.59 13.64
N THR A 89 4.27 -5.23 14.81
CA THR A 89 5.43 -5.78 15.52
C THR A 89 5.68 -7.26 15.25
N PHE A 90 4.70 -8.02 14.73
CA PHE A 90 4.76 -9.49 14.66
C PHE A 90 4.07 -10.09 13.44
N ASP A 91 4.48 -11.34 13.14
CA ASP A 91 3.93 -12.30 12.15
C ASP A 91 3.39 -11.65 10.87
N ILE A 92 4.34 -11.41 10.00
CA ILE A 92 4.12 -10.82 8.68
C ILE A 92 3.09 -11.64 7.89
N ASP A 93 3.05 -12.95 8.06
CA ASP A 93 2.36 -13.85 7.14
C ASP A 93 0.83 -13.82 7.26
N GLU A 94 0.26 -13.77 8.45
CA GLU A 94 -1.21 -13.76 8.61
C GLU A 94 -1.79 -12.36 8.39
N TYR A 95 -1.12 -11.33 8.89
CA TYR A 95 -1.65 -9.97 8.88
C TYR A 95 -1.45 -9.22 7.56
N VAL A 96 -0.36 -9.50 6.80
CA VAL A 96 -0.12 -8.85 5.50
C VAL A 96 -1.27 -9.12 4.54
N HIS A 97 -1.65 -10.39 4.38
CA HIS A 97 -2.74 -10.77 3.49
C HIS A 97 -4.08 -10.11 3.88
N ARG A 98 -4.41 -10.11 5.18
CA ARG A 98 -5.63 -9.49 5.69
C ARG A 98 -5.62 -7.97 5.54
N ALA A 99 -4.46 -7.32 5.79
CA ALA A 99 -4.29 -5.89 5.61
C ALA A 99 -4.49 -5.46 4.14
N LEU A 100 -3.93 -6.21 3.21
CA LEU A 100 -4.08 -5.94 1.78
C LEU A 100 -5.51 -6.17 1.30
N ARG A 101 -6.19 -7.22 1.79
CA ARG A 101 -7.62 -7.42 1.52
C ARG A 101 -8.48 -6.30 2.09
N ALA A 102 -8.12 -5.74 3.25
CA ALA A 102 -8.77 -4.57 3.83
C ALA A 102 -8.50 -3.28 3.04
N GLY A 103 -7.65 -3.33 2.02
CA GLY A 103 -7.33 -2.20 1.15
C GLY A 103 -6.10 -1.38 1.57
N ALA A 104 -5.22 -1.93 2.41
CA ALA A 104 -3.97 -1.25 2.77
C ALA A 104 -3.09 -1.04 1.53
N SER A 105 -2.50 0.15 1.42
CA SER A 105 -1.58 0.54 0.35
C SER A 105 -0.14 0.12 0.63
N GLY A 106 0.15 -0.36 1.84
CA GLY A 106 1.47 -0.80 2.23
C GLY A 106 1.51 -1.41 3.62
N PHE A 107 2.68 -1.97 3.92
CA PHE A 107 2.94 -2.66 5.17
C PHE A 107 4.40 -2.48 5.59
N LEU A 108 4.64 -2.12 6.85
CA LEU A 108 5.95 -1.99 7.45
C LEU A 108 5.98 -2.63 8.85
N LEU A 109 7.17 -3.09 9.24
CA LEU A 109 7.42 -3.49 10.61
C LEU A 109 7.64 -2.25 11.49
N LYS A 110 7.16 -2.26 12.73
CA LYS A 110 7.37 -1.17 13.71
C LYS A 110 8.83 -1.03 14.13
N ASP A 111 9.63 -2.07 13.95
CA ASP A 111 11.09 -2.06 14.17
C ASP A 111 11.89 -1.61 12.93
N ALA A 112 11.21 -1.29 11.83
CA ALA A 112 11.84 -0.67 10.69
C ALA A 112 12.53 0.64 11.09
N GLY A 113 13.70 0.89 10.51
CA GLY A 113 14.44 2.11 10.80
C GLY A 113 13.70 3.38 10.36
N PRO A 114 14.04 4.55 10.94
CA PRO A 114 13.42 5.82 10.52
C PRO A 114 13.48 6.08 9.02
N ALA A 115 14.56 5.69 8.35
CA ALA A 115 14.72 5.86 6.91
C ALA A 115 13.68 5.05 6.12
N ASP A 116 13.38 3.82 6.55
CA ASP A 116 12.41 2.94 5.90
C ASP A 116 10.98 3.45 6.10
N LEU A 117 10.67 3.95 7.30
CA LEU A 117 9.38 4.58 7.59
C LEU A 117 9.14 5.79 6.68
N LEU A 118 10.11 6.70 6.58
CA LEU A 118 10.03 7.90 5.76
C LEU A 118 9.90 7.56 4.26
N ALA A 119 10.70 6.60 3.79
CA ALA A 119 10.61 6.11 2.43
C ALA A 119 9.25 5.46 2.15
N GLY A 120 8.74 4.67 3.09
CA GLY A 120 7.44 4.03 3.03
C GLY A 120 6.29 5.04 2.89
N VAL A 121 6.27 6.07 3.73
CA VAL A 121 5.27 7.14 3.68
C VAL A 121 5.28 7.84 2.32
N ARG A 122 6.47 8.25 1.83
CA ARG A 122 6.60 8.92 0.51
C ARG A 122 6.11 8.03 -0.62
N THR A 123 6.48 6.76 -0.59
CA THR A 123 6.11 5.79 -1.63
C THR A 123 4.61 5.55 -1.64
N VAL A 124 3.97 5.38 -0.47
CA VAL A 124 2.52 5.24 -0.36
C VAL A 124 1.81 6.51 -0.84
N HIS A 125 2.28 7.69 -0.44
CA HIS A 125 1.71 8.96 -0.90
C HIS A 125 1.77 9.12 -2.42
N GLN A 126 2.80 8.62 -3.08
CA GLN A 126 2.94 8.63 -4.54
C GLN A 126 2.05 7.61 -5.27
N GLY A 127 1.26 6.79 -4.55
CA GLY A 127 0.45 5.73 -5.14
C GLY A 127 1.24 4.47 -5.51
N ASN A 128 2.51 4.42 -5.13
CA ASN A 128 3.33 3.22 -5.24
C ASN A 128 3.18 2.45 -3.94
N GLY A 129 2.57 1.27 -3.96
CA GLY A 129 2.44 0.46 -2.75
C GLY A 129 3.80 0.09 -2.16
N VAL A 130 3.92 0.17 -0.85
CA VAL A 130 5.10 -0.30 -0.11
C VAL A 130 4.80 -1.67 0.45
N VAL A 131 5.31 -2.67 -0.22
CA VAL A 131 5.49 -3.97 0.39
C VAL A 131 6.99 -4.21 0.37
N ALA A 132 7.61 -4.35 1.54
CA ALA A 132 9.03 -4.69 1.61
C ALA A 132 9.29 -5.90 0.71
N PRO A 133 10.40 -6.00 -0.04
CA PRO A 133 10.65 -7.09 -0.98
C PRO A 133 10.50 -8.49 -0.35
N SER A 134 10.85 -8.62 0.95
CA SER A 134 10.61 -9.82 1.74
C SER A 134 9.12 -10.11 1.98
N ALA A 135 8.32 -9.08 2.20
CA ALA A 135 6.87 -9.22 2.41
C ALA A 135 6.12 -9.44 1.08
N THR A 136 6.58 -8.87 -0.04
CA THR A 136 6.03 -9.16 -1.38
C THR A 136 6.22 -10.64 -1.74
N ARG A 137 7.41 -11.20 -1.49
CA ARG A 137 7.69 -12.61 -1.76
C ARG A 137 6.81 -13.53 -0.92
N ARG A 138 6.67 -13.26 0.38
CA ARG A 138 5.81 -14.01 1.30
C ARG A 138 4.33 -13.84 1.00
N LEU A 139 3.92 -12.66 0.54
CA LEU A 139 2.57 -12.42 0.05
C LEU A 139 2.24 -13.34 -1.13
N ILE A 140 3.16 -13.43 -2.09
CA ILE A 140 3.05 -14.31 -3.26
C ILE A 140 2.93 -15.78 -2.82
N GLU A 141 3.75 -16.23 -1.88
CA GLU A 141 3.72 -17.60 -1.35
C GLU A 141 2.36 -17.92 -0.68
N LYS A 142 1.82 -17.00 0.09
CA LYS A 142 0.56 -17.19 0.80
C LYS A 142 -0.69 -17.06 -0.10
N PHE A 143 -0.66 -16.23 -1.12
CA PHE A 143 -1.67 -16.23 -2.18
C PHE A 143 -1.77 -17.60 -2.86
N ARG A 144 -0.66 -18.32 -2.93
CA ARG A 144 -0.60 -19.69 -3.43
C ARG A 144 -1.30 -20.69 -2.50
N ASP A 145 -1.05 -20.61 -1.18
CA ASP A 145 -1.55 -21.56 -0.19
C ASP A 145 -3.05 -21.38 0.09
N ASP A 146 -3.57 -20.16 0.05
CA ASP A 146 -4.98 -19.81 0.26
C ASP A 146 -5.87 -20.06 -0.97
N GLY A 147 -5.34 -20.66 -2.04
CA GLY A 147 -6.10 -20.99 -3.25
C GLY A 147 -6.48 -19.76 -4.10
N PHE A 148 -5.79 -18.65 -3.95
CA PHE A 148 -5.87 -17.54 -4.90
C PHE A 148 -5.39 -18.04 -6.27
N GLY A 149 -6.26 -18.02 -7.26
CA GLY A 149 -5.99 -18.58 -8.59
C GLY A 149 -6.75 -19.86 -8.90
N SER A 150 -7.47 -20.46 -7.95
CA SER A 150 -8.39 -21.58 -8.24
C SER A 150 -9.64 -21.14 -9.02
N SER A 151 -9.90 -19.83 -9.11
CA SER A 151 -10.87 -19.21 -10.01
C SER A 151 -10.31 -17.93 -10.61
N SER A 152 -9.32 -18.04 -11.51
CA SER A 152 -8.85 -16.89 -12.28
C SER A 152 -10.00 -16.35 -13.14
N ASP A 153 -10.27 -15.06 -13.06
CA ASP A 153 -11.25 -14.38 -13.90
C ASP A 153 -10.55 -13.44 -14.89
N PRO A 154 -10.24 -13.90 -16.11
CA PRO A 154 -9.61 -13.08 -17.13
C PRO A 154 -10.45 -11.86 -17.54
N SER A 155 -11.75 -11.83 -17.21
CA SER A 155 -12.63 -10.71 -17.57
C SER A 155 -12.25 -9.42 -16.81
N ILE A 156 -11.58 -9.52 -15.66
CA ILE A 156 -11.11 -8.38 -14.85
C ILE A 156 -10.23 -7.44 -15.68
N VAL A 157 -9.46 -7.97 -16.61
CA VAL A 157 -8.49 -7.20 -17.44
C VAL A 157 -8.97 -6.96 -18.87
N ALA A 158 -10.25 -7.24 -19.18
CA ALA A 158 -10.80 -7.13 -20.52
C ALA A 158 -10.74 -5.69 -21.10
N GLU A 159 -10.71 -4.67 -20.25
CA GLU A 159 -10.62 -3.25 -20.67
C GLU A 159 -9.16 -2.79 -20.92
N LEU A 160 -8.18 -3.62 -20.59
CA LEU A 160 -6.78 -3.29 -20.80
C LEU A 160 -6.35 -3.60 -22.25
N SER A 161 -5.48 -2.75 -22.79
CA SER A 161 -4.75 -3.07 -24.01
C SER A 161 -3.72 -4.17 -23.77
N GLU A 162 -3.28 -4.85 -24.83
CA GLU A 162 -2.22 -5.87 -24.74
C GLU A 162 -0.99 -5.36 -23.98
N ARG A 163 -0.59 -4.10 -24.24
CA ARG A 163 0.56 -3.48 -23.60
C ARG A 163 0.36 -3.21 -22.11
N GLU A 164 -0.87 -2.84 -21.73
CA GLU A 164 -1.24 -2.66 -20.32
C GLU A 164 -1.28 -4.00 -19.58
N VAL A 165 -1.72 -5.08 -20.24
CA VAL A 165 -1.66 -6.43 -19.66
C VAL A 165 -0.23 -6.90 -19.46
N GLU A 166 0.69 -6.65 -20.40
CA GLU A 166 2.12 -6.95 -20.23
C GLU A 166 2.71 -6.19 -19.02
N VAL A 167 2.43 -4.88 -18.92
CA VAL A 167 2.88 -4.06 -17.77
C VAL A 167 2.28 -4.58 -16.47
N LEU A 168 0.98 -4.90 -16.44
CA LEU A 168 0.32 -5.45 -15.25
C LEU A 168 0.91 -6.80 -14.84
N THR A 169 1.26 -7.65 -15.80
CA THR A 169 1.93 -8.94 -15.55
C THR A 169 3.30 -8.73 -14.90
N CYS A 170 4.10 -7.79 -15.42
CA CYS A 170 5.40 -7.44 -14.83
C CYS A 170 5.24 -6.87 -13.41
N VAL A 171 4.23 -6.03 -13.16
CA VAL A 171 3.89 -5.53 -11.84
C VAL A 171 3.53 -6.69 -10.89
N GLY A 172 2.71 -7.65 -11.36
CA GLY A 172 2.33 -8.84 -10.61
C GLY A 172 3.54 -9.73 -10.24
N ARG A 173 4.59 -9.73 -11.07
CA ARG A 173 5.88 -10.40 -10.81
C ARG A 173 6.78 -9.62 -9.84
N GLY A 174 6.36 -8.43 -9.40
CA GLY A 174 7.08 -7.61 -8.43
C GLY A 174 8.20 -6.74 -9.03
N LEU A 175 8.29 -6.59 -10.36
CA LEU A 175 9.31 -5.79 -11.03
C LEU A 175 9.12 -4.29 -10.74
N THR A 176 10.22 -3.56 -10.54
CA THR A 176 10.23 -2.10 -10.46
C THR A 176 9.94 -1.45 -11.81
N ASN A 177 9.64 -0.14 -11.86
CA ASN A 177 9.40 0.55 -13.13
C ASN A 177 10.64 0.52 -14.05
N ALA A 178 11.84 0.56 -13.49
CA ALA A 178 13.09 0.46 -14.24
C ALA A 178 13.27 -0.94 -14.87
N GLU A 179 13.03 -2.00 -14.09
CA GLU A 179 13.08 -3.38 -14.58
C GLU A 179 12.01 -3.67 -15.64
N ILE A 180 10.78 -3.13 -15.49
CA ILE A 180 9.72 -3.22 -16.49
C ILE A 180 10.14 -2.48 -17.77
N ALA A 181 10.74 -1.31 -17.64
CA ALA A 181 11.22 -0.53 -18.77
C ALA A 181 12.29 -1.30 -19.57
N GLU A 182 13.21 -1.96 -18.88
CA GLU A 182 14.23 -2.82 -19.48
C GLU A 182 13.62 -4.06 -20.16
N GLU A 183 12.75 -4.80 -19.45
CA GLU A 183 12.13 -6.04 -19.94
C GLU A 183 11.25 -5.79 -21.17
N LEU A 184 10.49 -4.68 -21.16
CA LEU A 184 9.55 -4.35 -22.23
C LEU A 184 10.11 -3.40 -23.29
N TYR A 185 11.40 -3.03 -23.20
CA TYR A 185 12.05 -2.07 -24.11
C TYR A 185 11.32 -0.72 -24.19
N LEU A 186 10.96 -0.14 -23.05
CA LEU A 186 10.28 1.14 -22.90
C LEU A 186 11.13 2.17 -22.16
N ALA A 187 10.76 3.44 -22.25
CA ALA A 187 11.21 4.43 -21.30
C ALA A 187 10.47 4.29 -19.97
N GLU A 188 11.13 4.54 -18.83
CA GLU A 188 10.50 4.47 -17.50
C GLU A 188 9.30 5.41 -17.37
N THR A 189 9.34 6.56 -18.03
CA THR A 189 8.20 7.50 -18.12
C THR A 189 6.98 6.90 -18.81
N THR A 190 7.20 6.07 -19.84
CA THR A 190 6.14 5.33 -20.53
C THR A 190 5.54 4.27 -19.65
N VAL A 191 6.35 3.54 -18.86
CA VAL A 191 5.87 2.58 -17.87
C VAL A 191 4.99 3.27 -16.82
N LYS A 192 5.40 4.43 -16.30
CA LYS A 192 4.59 5.23 -15.36
C LYS A 192 3.24 5.63 -15.97
N THR A 193 3.20 5.99 -17.24
CA THR A 193 1.96 6.31 -17.96
C THR A 193 1.04 5.09 -18.06
N HIS A 194 1.57 3.91 -18.44
CA HIS A 194 0.77 2.69 -18.49
C HIS A 194 0.23 2.32 -17.11
N ILE A 195 1.04 2.40 -16.05
CA ILE A 195 0.60 2.16 -14.67
C ILE A 195 -0.56 3.08 -14.30
N SER A 196 -0.45 4.39 -14.59
CA SER A 196 -1.53 5.34 -14.32
C SER A 196 -2.81 5.00 -15.07
N HIS A 197 -2.72 4.58 -16.34
CA HIS A 197 -3.88 4.17 -17.12
C HIS A 197 -4.52 2.89 -16.57
N ILE A 198 -3.73 1.89 -16.16
CA ILE A 198 -4.22 0.65 -15.55
C ILE A 198 -4.96 0.95 -14.25
N LEU A 199 -4.38 1.77 -13.36
CA LEU A 199 -5.01 2.19 -12.11
C LEU A 199 -6.38 2.85 -12.39
N THR A 200 -6.44 3.74 -13.38
CA THR A 200 -7.68 4.44 -13.74
C THR A 200 -8.72 3.51 -14.37
N LYS A 201 -8.34 2.64 -15.32
CA LYS A 201 -9.25 1.74 -16.02
C LYS A 201 -9.88 0.68 -15.12
N LEU A 202 -9.09 0.16 -14.17
CA LEU A 202 -9.53 -0.89 -13.27
C LEU A 202 -9.97 -0.35 -11.89
N ASP A 203 -10.06 0.99 -11.74
CA ASP A 203 -10.40 1.67 -10.48
C ASP A 203 -9.56 1.17 -9.28
N LEU A 204 -8.25 1.02 -9.51
CA LEU A 204 -7.31 0.56 -8.50
C LEU A 204 -6.64 1.74 -7.79
N ARG A 205 -6.47 1.63 -6.48
CA ARG A 205 -5.92 2.70 -5.65
C ARG A 205 -4.41 2.88 -5.80
N ASP A 206 -3.68 1.78 -5.96
CA ASP A 206 -2.22 1.76 -5.96
C ASP A 206 -1.64 0.49 -6.58
N ARG A 207 -0.31 0.42 -6.60
CA ARG A 207 0.44 -0.69 -7.16
C ARG A 207 0.20 -2.04 -6.46
N VAL A 208 -0.12 -2.03 -5.17
CA VAL A 208 -0.41 -3.27 -4.42
C VAL A 208 -1.68 -3.90 -4.95
N HIS A 209 -2.71 -3.08 -5.22
CA HIS A 209 -3.96 -3.55 -5.82
C HIS A 209 -3.75 -4.05 -7.25
N MET A 210 -2.79 -3.49 -8.01
CA MET A 210 -2.39 -4.05 -9.30
C MET A 210 -1.82 -5.46 -9.17
N VAL A 211 -0.95 -5.70 -8.17
CA VAL A 211 -0.39 -7.05 -7.90
C VAL A 211 -1.53 -8.03 -7.62
N ILE A 212 -2.44 -7.70 -6.69
CA ILE A 212 -3.60 -8.53 -6.34
C ILE A 212 -4.44 -8.82 -7.58
N THR A 213 -4.70 -7.81 -8.40
CA THR A 213 -5.49 -7.93 -9.64
C THR A 213 -4.81 -8.85 -10.66
N ALA A 214 -3.49 -8.75 -10.83
CA ALA A 214 -2.73 -9.62 -11.73
C ALA A 214 -2.86 -11.10 -11.34
N TYR A 215 -2.82 -11.42 -10.03
CA TYR A 215 -3.06 -12.76 -9.52
C TYR A 215 -4.51 -13.21 -9.73
N ASN A 216 -5.50 -12.38 -9.40
CA ASN A 216 -6.93 -12.69 -9.58
C ASN A 216 -7.30 -12.90 -11.05
N ALA A 217 -6.67 -12.17 -11.95
CA ALA A 217 -6.85 -12.35 -13.39
C ALA A 217 -6.10 -13.57 -13.95
N GLY A 218 -5.26 -14.24 -13.15
CA GLY A 218 -4.46 -15.39 -13.60
C GLY A 218 -3.29 -15.02 -14.52
N LEU A 219 -2.89 -13.73 -14.57
CA LEU A 219 -1.76 -13.27 -15.37
C LEU A 219 -0.41 -13.72 -14.81
N VAL A 220 -0.36 -13.97 -13.51
CA VAL A 220 0.82 -14.44 -12.80
C VAL A 220 0.45 -15.67 -12.00
N GLN A 221 1.28 -16.69 -12.12
CA GLN A 221 1.21 -17.87 -11.26
C GLN A 221 2.38 -17.84 -10.30
N PRO A 222 2.21 -18.28 -9.04
CA PRO A 222 3.33 -18.45 -8.13
C PRO A 222 4.35 -19.41 -8.75
N SER A 223 5.57 -18.94 -9.02
CA SER A 223 6.62 -19.76 -9.63
C SER A 223 6.91 -21.00 -8.76
N GLN A 224 7.01 -22.15 -9.41
CA GLN A 224 7.42 -23.41 -8.76
C GLN A 224 8.94 -23.50 -8.53
N ASP A 225 9.71 -22.53 -8.99
CA ASP A 225 11.17 -22.54 -8.99
C ASP A 225 11.72 -21.49 -8.03
N LEU A 226 11.97 -21.87 -6.81
CA LEU A 226 12.96 -21.26 -5.93
C LEU A 226 13.46 -22.36 -4.95
N ASP A 227 14.32 -23.24 -5.47
CA ASP A 227 15.30 -23.95 -4.66
C ASP A 227 16.49 -23.04 -4.33
#